data_4bcb5c254a2d47af0eac525e10af4664
#
_entry.id   4bcb5c254a2d47af0eac525e10af4664
#
_cell.length_a   1.000
_cell.length_b   1.000
_cell.length_c   1.000
_cell.angle_alpha   90.00
_cell.angle_beta   90.00
_cell.angle_gamma   90.00
#
_symmetry.space_group_name_H-M   'P 1'
#
loop_
_entity.id
_entity.type
_entity.pdbx_description
1 polymer ?
#
loop_
_entity_poly.entity_id
_entity_poly.type
_entity_poly.pdbx_seq_one_letter_code
_entity_poly.pdbx_strand_id
1 'polypeptide(L)'
;MSELVPELLSFPVFGVFDGELVAFDATGAPDFPLVCERLLNRRRHIQLTYLVVDLLSLNGEDITRAPYSERRAQLEALNLNAVYWRTPEAFEDGEALFEAVCERELEGIVAKRVDGMYRPGERGSWVKIKNRSYWRYELERESAINMRRPRVFV
;
A
#
# COMPACT_ATOMS: atom_id res chain seq x y z
N MET A 1 11.58 -11.17 -4.37
CA MET A 1 12.24 -9.95 -3.85
C MET A 1 13.54 -9.61 -4.58
N SER A 2 14.28 -10.61 -5.13
CA SER A 2 15.56 -10.36 -5.82
C SER A 2 15.44 -9.53 -7.11
N GLU A 3 14.29 -9.53 -7.78
CA GLU A 3 14.07 -8.78 -9.03
C GLU A 3 13.78 -7.29 -8.79
N LEU A 4 13.18 -6.94 -7.65
CA LEU A 4 12.90 -5.55 -7.27
C LEU A 4 14.18 -4.76 -6.94
N VAL A 5 15.16 -5.44 -6.32
CA VAL A 5 16.35 -4.79 -5.79
C VAL A 5 17.20 -4.13 -6.87
N PRO A 6 17.52 -4.76 -8.02
CA PRO A 6 18.30 -4.12 -9.07
C PRO A 6 17.64 -2.86 -9.63
N GLU A 7 16.32 -2.88 -9.82
CA GLU A 7 15.58 -1.74 -10.35
C GLU A 7 15.56 -0.58 -9.34
N LEU A 8 15.31 -0.88 -8.06
CA LEU A 8 15.36 0.12 -6.97
C LEU A 8 16.77 0.71 -6.81
N LEU A 9 17.84 -0.10 -6.95
CA LEU A 9 19.22 0.38 -6.86
C LEU A 9 19.65 1.21 -8.07
N SER A 10 19.02 1.04 -9.23
CA SER A 10 19.31 1.83 -10.43
C SER A 10 18.66 3.22 -10.40
N PHE A 11 17.75 3.45 -9.46
CA PHE A 11 17.06 4.73 -9.36
C PHE A 11 18.01 5.80 -8.76
N PRO A 12 18.12 6.97 -9.39
CA PRO A 12 19.12 7.98 -9.01
C PRO A 12 18.75 8.78 -7.76
N VAL A 13 17.76 8.33 -7.00
CA VAL A 13 17.25 9.06 -5.83
C VAL A 13 17.38 8.21 -4.57
N PHE A 14 18.01 8.78 -3.56
CA PHE A 14 18.08 8.20 -2.24
C PHE A 14 16.86 8.64 -1.40
N GLY A 15 16.01 7.69 -0.99
CA GLY A 15 14.77 8.00 -0.26
C GLY A 15 14.25 6.86 0.58
N VAL A 16 13.34 7.19 1.49
CA VAL A 16 12.54 6.23 2.26
C VAL A 16 11.09 6.33 1.78
N PHE A 17 10.57 5.22 1.31
CA PHE A 17 9.24 5.12 0.72
C PHE A 17 8.35 4.22 1.56
N ASP A 18 7.08 4.59 1.67
CA ASP A 18 6.03 3.71 2.20
C ASP A 18 5.16 3.18 1.06
N GLY A 19 4.79 1.92 1.12
CA GLY A 19 4.04 1.30 0.04
C GLY A 19 3.68 -0.16 0.32
N GLU A 20 3.07 -0.79 -0.67
CA GLU A 20 2.57 -2.15 -0.58
C GLU A 20 3.07 -3.01 -1.75
N LEU A 21 3.45 -4.26 -1.46
CA LEU A 21 3.73 -5.26 -2.48
C LEU A 21 2.43 -5.89 -2.96
N VAL A 22 2.17 -5.78 -4.26
CA VAL A 22 0.95 -6.25 -4.90
C VAL A 22 1.31 -7.19 -6.05
N ALA A 23 0.51 -8.25 -6.22
CA ALA A 23 0.42 -9.01 -7.46
C ALA A 23 -0.92 -8.72 -8.12
N PHE A 24 -0.94 -8.74 -9.44
CA PHE A 24 -2.16 -8.54 -10.22
C PHE A 24 -2.54 -9.83 -10.92
N ASP A 25 -3.84 -10.10 -10.96
CA ASP A 25 -4.38 -11.22 -11.72
C ASP A 25 -4.41 -10.92 -13.23
N ALA A 26 -4.95 -11.84 -14.01
CA ALA A 26 -5.06 -11.72 -15.48
C ALA A 26 -6.00 -10.57 -15.92
N THR A 27 -6.87 -10.07 -15.03
CA THR A 27 -7.76 -8.93 -15.29
C THR A 27 -7.12 -7.60 -14.92
N GLY A 28 -5.95 -7.64 -14.25
CA GLY A 28 -5.28 -6.47 -13.69
C GLY A 28 -5.79 -6.05 -12.31
N ALA A 29 -6.60 -6.88 -11.66
CA ALA A 29 -7.04 -6.64 -10.29
C ALA A 29 -5.99 -7.09 -9.27
N PRO A 30 -5.82 -6.36 -8.13
CA PRO A 30 -4.94 -6.79 -7.05
C PRO A 30 -5.39 -8.13 -6.46
N ASP A 31 -4.46 -9.08 -6.34
CA ASP A 31 -4.71 -10.43 -5.81
C ASP A 31 -3.71 -10.78 -4.71
N PHE A 32 -4.17 -10.79 -3.45
CA PHE A 32 -3.33 -11.12 -2.31
C PHE A 32 -2.92 -12.60 -2.26
N PRO A 33 -3.75 -13.60 -2.59
CA PRO A 33 -3.33 -14.98 -2.78
C PRO A 33 -2.09 -15.13 -3.66
N LEU A 34 -2.00 -14.41 -4.78
CA LEU A 34 -0.83 -14.44 -5.64
C LEU A 34 0.43 -13.90 -4.93
N VAL A 35 0.29 -12.85 -4.10
CA VAL A 35 1.41 -12.36 -3.27
C VAL A 35 1.89 -13.46 -2.32
N CYS A 36 0.96 -14.17 -1.65
CA CYS A 36 1.28 -15.29 -0.78
C CYS A 36 1.96 -16.43 -1.54
N GLU A 37 1.46 -16.82 -2.70
CA GLU A 37 2.08 -17.85 -3.52
C GLU A 37 3.50 -17.47 -3.94
N ARG A 38 3.72 -16.23 -4.32
CA ARG A 38 5.05 -15.73 -4.69
C ARG A 38 6.03 -15.76 -3.52
N LEU A 39 5.60 -15.34 -2.34
CA LEU A 39 6.47 -15.19 -1.17
C LEU A 39 6.64 -16.49 -0.40
N LEU A 40 5.55 -17.22 -0.13
CA LEU A 40 5.56 -18.43 0.70
C LEU A 40 5.89 -19.68 -0.10
N ASN A 41 5.30 -19.83 -1.30
CA ASN A 41 5.47 -21.00 -2.16
C ASN A 41 6.57 -20.82 -3.21
N ARG A 42 7.27 -19.67 -3.20
CA ARG A 42 8.38 -19.34 -4.09
C ARG A 42 8.02 -19.44 -5.59
N ARG A 43 6.77 -19.15 -5.97
CA ARG A 43 6.29 -19.11 -7.35
C ARG A 43 6.89 -17.92 -8.11
N ARG A 44 8.13 -18.06 -8.58
CA ARG A 44 8.94 -16.96 -9.14
C ARG A 44 8.35 -16.32 -10.40
N HIS A 45 7.46 -17.01 -11.12
CA HIS A 45 6.79 -16.47 -12.29
C HIS A 45 5.71 -15.43 -11.97
N ILE A 46 5.24 -15.36 -10.71
CA ILE A 46 4.28 -14.33 -10.29
C ILE A 46 5.05 -13.03 -10.09
N GLN A 47 4.71 -12.03 -10.87
CA GLN A 47 5.31 -10.70 -10.76
C GLN A 47 4.75 -9.96 -9.55
N LEU A 48 5.63 -9.34 -8.78
CA LEU A 48 5.26 -8.38 -7.73
C LEU A 48 5.55 -6.97 -8.21
N THR A 49 4.67 -6.05 -7.86
CA THR A 49 4.87 -4.61 -8.05
C THR A 49 4.81 -3.91 -6.68
N TYR A 50 5.76 -3.06 -6.40
CA TYR A 50 5.73 -2.20 -5.22
C TYR A 50 4.95 -0.93 -5.54
N LEU A 51 3.76 -0.78 -4.96
CA LEU A 51 2.95 0.43 -5.07
C LEU A 51 3.40 1.42 -4.00
N VAL A 52 4.08 2.48 -4.43
CA VAL A 52 4.61 3.52 -3.53
C VAL A 52 3.50 4.53 -3.25
N VAL A 53 3.06 4.63 -1.99
CA VAL A 53 1.91 5.44 -1.58
C VAL A 53 2.29 6.67 -0.75
N ASP A 54 3.53 6.74 -0.24
CA ASP A 54 4.05 7.90 0.48
C ASP A 54 5.57 8.00 0.38
N LEU A 55 6.11 9.20 0.60
CA LEU A 55 7.52 9.51 0.65
C LEU A 55 7.86 10.08 2.03
N LEU A 56 8.79 9.45 2.73
CA LEU A 56 9.12 9.78 4.12
C LEU A 56 10.44 10.52 4.25
N SER A 57 11.36 10.26 3.32
CA SER A 57 12.65 10.95 3.24
C SER A 57 13.08 11.05 1.78
N LEU A 58 13.73 12.14 1.42
CA LEU A 58 14.28 12.38 0.09
C LEU A 58 15.68 12.96 0.21
N ASN A 59 16.67 12.32 -0.45
CA ASN A 59 18.07 12.74 -0.46
C ASN A 59 18.66 12.97 0.95
N GLY A 60 18.20 12.19 1.94
CA GLY A 60 18.63 12.28 3.33
C GLY A 60 17.86 13.29 4.19
N GLU A 61 16.94 14.06 3.60
CA GLU A 61 16.04 14.95 4.33
C GLU A 61 14.78 14.20 4.78
N ASP A 62 14.46 14.24 6.07
CA ASP A 62 13.22 13.71 6.64
C ASP A 62 12.06 14.68 6.38
N ILE A 63 11.07 14.22 5.61
CA ILE A 63 9.88 15.00 5.26
C ILE A 63 8.59 14.49 5.93
N THR A 64 8.70 13.63 6.94
CA THR A 64 7.53 13.07 7.64
C THR A 64 6.65 14.13 8.30
N ARG A 65 7.22 15.30 8.66
CA ARG A 65 6.50 16.43 9.25
C ARG A 65 5.81 17.32 8.23
N ALA A 66 6.14 17.21 6.95
CA ALA A 66 5.42 17.91 5.90
C ALA A 66 3.99 17.38 5.73
N PRO A 67 3.03 18.22 5.29
CA PRO A 67 1.70 17.77 4.92
C PRO A 67 1.73 16.65 3.86
N TYR A 68 0.74 15.76 3.87
CA TYR A 68 0.64 14.69 2.87
C TYR A 68 0.64 15.23 1.44
N SER A 69 -0.04 16.35 1.19
CA SER A 69 -0.07 16.98 -0.12
C SER A 69 1.33 17.34 -0.66
N GLU A 70 2.22 17.84 0.20
CA GLU A 70 3.59 18.16 -0.19
C GLU A 70 4.43 16.91 -0.43
N ARG A 71 4.33 15.91 0.46
CA ARG A 71 5.02 14.62 0.29
C ARG A 71 4.54 13.90 -0.98
N ARG A 72 3.23 13.97 -1.25
CA ARG A 72 2.63 13.39 -2.46
C ARG A 72 3.13 14.08 -3.73
N ALA A 73 3.16 15.40 -3.76
CA ALA A 73 3.67 16.16 -4.89
C ALA A 73 5.16 15.83 -5.18
N GLN A 74 5.99 15.70 -4.14
CA GLN A 74 7.37 15.27 -4.30
C GLN A 74 7.48 13.84 -4.82
N LEU A 75 6.64 12.91 -4.33
CA LEU A 75 6.59 11.53 -4.80
C LEU A 75 6.21 11.47 -6.29
N GLU A 76 5.21 12.22 -6.71
CA GLU A 76 4.76 12.28 -8.10
C GLU A 76 5.84 12.88 -9.03
N ALA A 77 6.57 13.88 -8.55
CA ALA A 77 7.69 14.48 -9.29
C ALA A 77 8.83 13.49 -9.57
N LEU A 78 8.94 12.41 -8.79
CA LEU A 78 9.90 11.33 -9.05
C LEU A 78 9.51 10.47 -10.26
N ASN A 79 8.27 10.56 -10.73
CA ASN A 79 7.74 9.85 -11.89
C ASN A 79 8.03 8.34 -11.85
N LEU A 80 7.74 7.71 -10.70
CA LEU A 80 7.93 6.27 -10.51
C LEU A 80 6.89 5.51 -11.34
N ASN A 81 7.30 5.00 -12.48
CA ASN A 81 6.43 4.25 -13.38
C ASN A 81 7.22 3.15 -14.09
N ALA A 82 7.53 2.08 -13.36
CA ALA A 82 8.28 0.96 -13.86
C ALA A 82 7.55 -0.37 -13.58
N VAL A 83 8.11 -1.46 -14.09
CA VAL A 83 7.49 -2.79 -14.01
C VAL A 83 7.31 -3.27 -12.57
N TYR A 84 8.34 -3.03 -11.73
CA TYR A 84 8.37 -3.56 -10.37
C TYR A 84 7.96 -2.53 -9.31
N TRP A 85 7.80 -1.26 -9.68
CA TRP A 85 7.33 -0.22 -8.78
C TRP A 85 6.66 0.93 -9.52
N ARG A 86 5.67 1.52 -8.89
CA ARG A 86 4.98 2.69 -9.43
C ARG A 86 4.23 3.43 -8.33
N THR A 87 3.99 4.71 -8.55
CA THR A 87 3.08 5.51 -7.74
C THR A 87 1.67 5.34 -8.29
N PRO A 88 0.71 4.78 -7.51
CA PRO A 88 -0.68 4.68 -7.95
C PRO A 88 -1.31 6.07 -8.03
N GLU A 89 -2.35 6.21 -8.84
CA GLU A 89 -3.15 7.42 -8.92
C GLU A 89 -3.83 7.73 -7.58
N ALA A 90 -3.97 9.02 -7.26
CA ALA A 90 -4.73 9.50 -6.13
C ALA A 90 -6.03 10.12 -6.62
N PHE A 91 -7.12 9.90 -5.89
CA PHE A 91 -8.45 10.36 -6.22
C PHE A 91 -8.95 11.31 -5.13
N GLU A 92 -9.58 12.42 -5.53
CA GLU A 92 -10.16 13.40 -4.60
C GLU A 92 -11.56 12.99 -4.14
N ASP A 93 -12.34 12.37 -5.03
CA ASP A 93 -13.67 11.86 -4.72
C ASP A 93 -13.59 10.45 -4.09
N GLY A 94 -13.54 10.42 -2.76
CA GLY A 94 -13.46 9.17 -2.00
C GLY A 94 -14.74 8.34 -2.04
N GLU A 95 -15.93 8.96 -2.21
CA GLU A 95 -17.19 8.23 -2.32
C GLU A 95 -17.27 7.48 -3.65
N ALA A 96 -17.06 8.16 -4.76
CA ALA A 96 -17.05 7.54 -6.09
C ALA A 96 -15.97 6.44 -6.21
N LEU A 97 -14.77 6.69 -5.63
CA LEU A 97 -13.73 5.67 -5.58
C LEU A 97 -14.16 4.44 -4.77
N PHE A 98 -14.82 4.64 -3.61
CA PHE A 98 -15.25 3.54 -2.77
C PHE A 98 -16.37 2.72 -3.43
N GLU A 99 -17.31 3.36 -4.12
CA GLU A 99 -18.33 2.67 -4.93
C GLU A 99 -17.69 1.79 -6.00
N ALA A 100 -16.76 2.35 -6.80
CA ALA A 100 -16.05 1.60 -7.83
C ALA A 100 -15.22 0.42 -7.26
N VAL A 101 -14.65 0.59 -6.06
CA VAL A 101 -13.93 -0.47 -5.34
C VAL A 101 -14.88 -1.59 -4.90
N CYS A 102 -16.09 -1.24 -4.42
CA CYS A 102 -17.10 -2.22 -4.05
C CYS A 102 -17.64 -2.99 -5.26
N GLU A 103 -17.90 -2.31 -6.37
CA GLU A 103 -18.34 -2.94 -7.63
C GLU A 103 -17.32 -3.93 -8.18
N ARG A 104 -16.04 -3.67 -7.98
CA ARG A 104 -14.92 -4.54 -8.40
C ARG A 104 -14.54 -5.57 -7.34
N GLU A 105 -15.32 -5.69 -6.27
CA GLU A 105 -15.07 -6.63 -5.17
C GLU A 105 -13.67 -6.51 -4.55
N LEU A 106 -13.09 -5.29 -4.53
CA LEU A 106 -11.79 -5.03 -3.91
C LEU A 106 -11.93 -4.79 -2.39
N GLU A 107 -10.80 -4.87 -1.67
CA GLU A 107 -10.75 -4.83 -0.19
C GLU A 107 -11.25 -3.52 0.41
N GLY A 108 -10.99 -2.39 -0.24
CA GLY A 108 -11.34 -1.07 0.26
C GLY A 108 -10.37 0.02 -0.20
N ILE A 109 -10.46 1.18 0.43
CA ILE A 109 -9.62 2.34 0.14
C ILE A 109 -8.89 2.82 1.40
N VAL A 110 -7.83 3.60 1.19
CA VAL A 110 -7.15 4.35 2.25
C VAL A 110 -7.36 5.84 1.99
N ALA A 111 -8.16 6.48 2.85
CA ALA A 111 -8.32 7.93 2.84
C ALA A 111 -7.19 8.58 3.66
N LYS A 112 -6.56 9.60 3.10
CA LYS A 112 -5.46 10.33 3.73
C LYS A 112 -5.81 11.81 3.84
N ARG A 113 -5.60 12.40 5.01
CA ARG A 113 -5.76 13.84 5.18
C ARG A 113 -4.67 14.59 4.41
N VAL A 114 -5.06 15.55 3.59
CA VAL A 114 -4.14 16.33 2.75
C VAL A 114 -3.12 17.15 3.56
N ASP A 115 -3.53 17.62 4.76
CA ASP A 115 -2.71 18.36 5.73
C ASP A 115 -2.02 17.43 6.75
N GLY A 116 -2.21 16.11 6.64
CA GLY A 116 -1.74 15.14 7.62
C GLY A 116 -0.24 14.90 7.55
N MET A 117 0.43 14.98 8.71
CA MET A 117 1.81 14.52 8.88
C MET A 117 1.87 12.98 8.90
N TYR A 118 3.02 12.41 8.53
CA TYR A 118 3.26 10.99 8.70
C TYR A 118 3.71 10.70 10.15
N ARG A 119 2.93 9.90 10.86
CA ARG A 119 3.22 9.52 12.25
C ARG A 119 3.16 8.00 12.39
N PRO A 120 4.30 7.33 12.47
CA PRO A 120 4.33 5.87 12.63
C PRO A 120 3.55 5.40 13.85
N GLY A 121 2.66 4.42 13.66
CA GLY A 121 1.87 3.83 14.75
C GLY A 121 0.67 4.66 15.22
N GLU A 122 0.52 5.90 14.79
CA GLU A 122 -0.65 6.73 15.11
C GLU A 122 -1.77 6.53 14.07
N ARG A 123 -3.02 6.50 14.58
CA ARG A 123 -4.23 6.51 13.74
C ARG A 123 -4.80 7.93 13.75
N GLY A 124 -4.96 8.57 12.63
CA GLY A 124 -5.58 9.90 12.61
C GLY A 124 -5.46 10.60 11.27
N SER A 125 -4.31 10.51 10.62
CA SER A 125 -4.11 11.09 9.30
C SER A 125 -4.50 10.14 8.16
N TRP A 126 -4.62 8.84 8.44
CA TRP A 126 -4.97 7.78 7.49
C TRP A 126 -6.10 6.95 8.02
N VAL A 127 -7.13 6.72 7.21
CA VAL A 127 -8.27 5.88 7.55
C VAL A 127 -8.44 4.81 6.48
N LYS A 128 -8.36 3.54 6.88
CA LYS A 128 -8.69 2.42 5.99
C LYS A 128 -10.20 2.19 6.04
N ILE A 129 -10.87 2.35 4.90
CA ILE A 129 -12.30 2.13 4.71
C ILE A 129 -12.44 0.81 3.95
N LYS A 130 -12.95 -0.21 4.63
CA LYS A 130 -13.05 -1.57 4.10
C LYS A 130 -14.38 -1.84 3.44
N ASN A 131 -14.35 -2.51 2.30
CA ASN A 131 -15.52 -3.12 1.69
C ASN A 131 -15.95 -4.33 2.52
N ARG A 132 -17.16 -4.25 3.12
CA ARG A 132 -17.70 -5.32 3.97
C ARG A 132 -18.09 -6.58 3.20
N SER A 133 -18.35 -6.45 1.91
CA SER A 133 -18.66 -7.56 1.02
C SER A 133 -17.41 -8.26 0.46
N TYR A 134 -16.22 -7.74 0.76
CA TYR A 134 -14.98 -8.37 0.34
C TYR A 134 -14.78 -9.72 1.05
N TRP A 135 -14.49 -10.77 0.29
CA TRP A 135 -14.47 -12.16 0.76
C TRP A 135 -13.58 -12.44 1.98
N ARG A 136 -12.51 -11.65 2.19
CA ARG A 136 -11.61 -11.78 3.35
C ARG A 136 -12.01 -10.92 4.55
N TYR A 137 -13.03 -10.09 4.43
CA TYR A 137 -13.38 -9.12 5.49
C TYR A 137 -13.61 -9.80 6.85
N GLU A 138 -14.39 -10.89 6.88
CA GLU A 138 -14.68 -11.63 8.12
C GLU A 138 -13.44 -12.32 8.68
N LEU A 139 -12.62 -12.95 7.84
CA LEU A 139 -11.36 -13.60 8.23
C LEU A 139 -10.39 -12.61 8.89
N GLU A 140 -10.26 -11.41 8.33
CA GLU A 140 -9.40 -10.37 8.89
C GLU A 140 -9.96 -9.81 10.19
N ARG A 141 -11.28 -9.66 10.29
CA ARG A 141 -11.96 -9.23 11.52
C ARG A 141 -11.74 -10.22 12.65
N GLU A 142 -11.91 -11.50 12.39
CA GLU A 142 -11.68 -12.57 13.38
C GLU A 142 -10.21 -12.64 13.82
N SER A 143 -9.28 -12.52 12.87
CA SER A 143 -7.84 -12.50 13.18
C SER A 143 -7.47 -11.30 14.06
N ALA A 144 -8.02 -10.11 13.79
CA ALA A 144 -7.79 -8.93 14.60
C ALA A 144 -8.37 -9.04 16.03
N ILE A 145 -9.52 -9.73 16.18
CA ILE A 145 -10.11 -10.02 17.50
C ILE A 145 -9.23 -11.00 18.26
N ASN A 146 -8.74 -12.05 17.60
CA ASN A 146 -7.91 -13.07 18.22
C ASN A 146 -6.53 -12.53 18.67
N MET A 147 -5.94 -11.59 17.91
CA MET A 147 -4.69 -10.90 18.31
C MET A 147 -4.87 -10.01 19.55
N ARG A 148 -6.07 -9.52 19.82
CA ARG A 148 -6.37 -8.69 21.02
C ARG A 148 -6.69 -9.52 22.27
N ARG A 149 -6.91 -10.82 22.14
CA ARG A 149 -7.10 -11.70 23.30
C ARG A 149 -5.75 -11.94 23.96
N PRO A 150 -5.59 -11.70 25.28
CA PRO A 150 -4.36 -12.03 25.97
C PRO A 150 -4.14 -13.56 25.86
N ARG A 151 -2.93 -13.95 25.44
CA ARG A 151 -2.55 -15.37 25.48
C ARG A 151 -2.39 -15.75 26.95
N VAL A 152 -3.35 -16.51 27.46
CA VAL A 152 -3.21 -17.16 28.78
C VAL A 152 -2.35 -18.40 28.55
N PHE A 153 -1.12 -18.37 29.04
CA PHE A 153 -0.30 -19.57 29.14
C PHE A 153 -0.74 -20.29 30.43
N VAL A 154 -1.23 -21.52 30.30
CA VAL A 154 -1.48 -22.47 31.42
C VAL A 154 -0.25 -23.35 31.52
#